data_aa4e9eaf5b9eab3e85811cbdca95dfd4
#
_entry.id   aa4e9eaf5b9eab3e85811cbdca95dfd4
#
_cell.length_a   1.000
_cell.length_b   1.000
_cell.length_c   1.000
_cell.angle_alpha   90.00
_cell.angle_beta   90.00
_cell.angle_gamma   90.00
#
_symmetry.space_group_name_H-M   'P 1'
#
loop_
_entity.id
_entity.type
_entity.pdbx_description
1 polymer ?
#
loop_
_entity_poly.entity_id
_entity_poly.type
_entity_poly.pdbx_seq_one_letter_code
_entity_poly.pdbx_strand_id
1 'polypeptide(L)'
;MRKSLLFSILMLLIALSIQAQETMTVKFTASTEIGEYSPFTLVMVTDLTQGWTTTLIYPDSVLVLPYTNVGMDECHSLNFYLGSAFPNPFNDMTSVPLMLSKDSEVTLQVIRLDGEVMVTRAMCLSAGLHQVTVRLSTPDVAFLCVATPQGRSVAKLLCTGHSGIDEVDCVTVDAMPSAFKSGVPTRGEAPGTFELGDIMRYEAFLSVGGATIHSTVVEQAQYNSETVTLFFPVEAPEGAIDGLFTINENGGKAYFSKGNLQYNKNTGVWSFMEHQYDKVETLGQDVGEDYADQDIVSLFGWGTSGYDHGAHCYQPWSTSTVYNDYYAYGNDQFGLNVQTGKADWGYNVISNGGNTENLWRTLTKEEWDYVINTRVTSSGFRYAKARVGSVNGVILLPDDWNGGYFNLNFPNTSDVSFNCNIITLDQWATIEQYGTVFLPTAGFRLGTEVFNTEIIGNTESSGHYWASSRYSESRAYCVSFYDSGFYPQSIDFIFNGFSVRLVQDAH
;
A
#
# COMPACT_ATOMS: atom_id res chain seq x y z
N MET A 1 -6.51 42.83 -65.85
CA MET A 1 -7.43 41.85 -65.22
C MET A 1 -6.83 40.46 -64.96
N ARG A 2 -6.06 39.84 -65.87
CA ARG A 2 -5.46 38.49 -65.62
C ARG A 2 -4.45 38.40 -64.45
N LYS A 3 -3.64 39.44 -64.18
CA LYS A 3 -2.66 39.45 -63.07
C LYS A 3 -3.28 39.64 -61.71
N SER A 4 -4.41 40.37 -61.62
CA SER A 4 -5.15 40.57 -60.36
C SER A 4 -5.90 39.28 -59.92
N LEU A 5 -6.41 38.52 -60.90
CA LEU A 5 -7.09 37.24 -60.61
C LEU A 5 -6.12 36.15 -60.13
N LEU A 6 -4.91 36.10 -60.65
CA LEU A 6 -3.86 35.15 -60.21
C LEU A 6 -3.42 35.46 -58.78
N PHE A 7 -3.28 36.73 -58.40
CA PHE A 7 -2.89 37.14 -57.05
C PHE A 7 -3.98 36.83 -56.03
N SER A 8 -5.25 37.00 -56.38
CA SER A 8 -6.39 36.65 -55.54
C SER A 8 -6.53 35.12 -55.34
N ILE A 9 -6.27 34.31 -56.37
CA ILE A 9 -6.26 32.85 -56.26
C ILE A 9 -5.08 32.36 -55.43
N LEU A 10 -3.89 32.97 -55.56
CA LEU A 10 -2.74 32.66 -54.76
C LEU A 10 -2.91 33.03 -53.27
N MET A 11 -3.54 34.17 -52.99
CA MET A 11 -3.93 34.56 -51.63
C MET A 11 -5.03 33.65 -51.05
N LEU A 12 -5.98 33.16 -51.84
CA LEU A 12 -7.00 32.22 -51.42
C LEU A 12 -6.43 30.83 -51.17
N LEU A 13 -5.40 30.39 -51.92
CA LEU A 13 -4.68 29.13 -51.69
C LEU A 13 -3.77 29.17 -50.48
N ILE A 14 -3.23 30.33 -50.10
CA ILE A 14 -2.46 30.53 -48.89
C ILE A 14 -3.39 30.63 -47.65
N ALA A 15 -4.61 31.10 -47.80
CA ALA A 15 -5.60 31.15 -46.70
C ALA A 15 -6.22 29.77 -46.35
N LEU A 16 -6.05 28.76 -47.22
CA LEU A 16 -6.61 27.43 -47.05
C LEU A 16 -5.66 26.44 -46.34
N SER A 17 -4.51 26.89 -45.84
CA SER A 17 -3.55 26.03 -45.15
C SER A 17 -3.18 26.48 -43.72
N ILE A 18 -3.98 27.31 -43.10
CA ILE A 18 -3.90 27.49 -41.64
C ILE A 18 -4.81 26.43 -41.01
N GLN A 19 -4.33 25.19 -40.93
CA GLN A 19 -4.91 24.24 -39.97
C GLN A 19 -4.65 24.82 -38.56
N ALA A 20 -5.72 25.04 -37.81
CA ALA A 20 -5.58 25.42 -36.42
C ALA A 20 -4.85 24.27 -35.69
N GLN A 21 -3.64 24.55 -35.24
CA GLN A 21 -2.88 23.64 -34.40
C GLN A 21 -3.55 23.63 -33.01
N GLU A 22 -4.14 22.52 -32.65
CA GLU A 22 -4.70 22.34 -31.30
C GLU A 22 -3.59 22.01 -30.32
N THR A 23 -3.80 22.27 -29.06
CA THR A 23 -2.80 22.00 -28.03
C THR A 23 -3.44 21.20 -26.89
N MET A 24 -2.75 20.18 -26.47
CA MET A 24 -3.05 19.40 -25.27
C MET A 24 -2.05 19.79 -24.17
N THR A 25 -2.48 19.71 -22.92
CA THR A 25 -1.60 19.98 -21.76
C THR A 25 -1.56 18.81 -20.81
N VAL A 26 -0.35 18.35 -20.49
CA VAL A 26 -0.11 17.37 -19.44
C VAL A 26 0.54 18.10 -18.26
N LYS A 27 -0.11 18.04 -17.09
CA LYS A 27 0.41 18.61 -15.85
C LYS A 27 1.03 17.50 -15.03
N PHE A 28 2.15 17.80 -14.37
CA PHE A 28 2.82 16.85 -13.51
C PHE A 28 2.73 17.28 -12.05
N THR A 29 2.44 16.33 -11.20
CA THR A 29 2.58 16.41 -9.75
C THR A 29 3.29 15.17 -9.26
N ALA A 30 3.90 15.24 -8.10
CA ALA A 30 4.52 14.07 -7.51
C ALA A 30 4.14 13.93 -6.04
N SER A 31 4.12 12.70 -5.59
CA SER A 31 3.76 12.31 -4.23
C SER A 31 4.67 11.14 -3.81
N THR A 32 4.83 10.94 -2.53
CA THR A 32 5.40 9.70 -2.00
C THR A 32 4.34 8.58 -2.06
N GLU A 33 4.75 7.33 -1.97
CA GLU A 33 3.84 6.18 -1.92
C GLU A 33 2.92 6.19 -0.69
N ILE A 34 3.29 6.95 0.34
CA ILE A 34 2.45 7.18 1.52
C ILE A 34 1.45 8.35 1.34
N GLY A 35 1.44 8.98 0.16
CA GLY A 35 0.45 10.01 -0.20
C GLY A 35 0.86 11.44 0.15
N GLU A 36 2.07 11.68 0.67
CA GLU A 36 2.58 13.02 0.90
C GLU A 36 3.07 13.67 -0.39
N TYR A 37 2.79 14.97 -0.55
CA TYR A 37 3.33 15.73 -1.68
C TYR A 37 4.87 15.72 -1.64
N SER A 38 5.49 15.32 -2.75
CA SER A 38 6.94 15.36 -2.93
C SER A 38 7.29 16.35 -4.03
N PRO A 39 8.18 17.31 -3.80
CA PRO A 39 8.72 18.12 -4.88
C PRO A 39 9.55 17.22 -5.81
N PHE A 40 9.60 17.55 -7.10
CA PHE A 40 10.54 16.94 -8.03
C PHE A 40 11.53 17.99 -8.56
N THR A 41 12.71 17.54 -8.95
CA THR A 41 13.73 18.42 -9.56
C THR A 41 13.47 18.58 -11.05
N LEU A 42 13.09 17.47 -11.71
CA LEU A 42 12.74 17.45 -13.13
C LEU A 42 11.78 16.30 -13.45
N VAL A 43 11.07 16.44 -14.57
CA VAL A 43 10.29 15.35 -15.20
C VAL A 43 10.86 15.11 -16.60
N MET A 44 11.21 13.86 -16.87
CA MET A 44 11.56 13.40 -18.22
C MET A 44 10.30 12.87 -18.89
N VAL A 45 10.04 13.37 -20.10
CA VAL A 45 8.92 12.96 -20.93
C VAL A 45 9.47 12.38 -22.22
N THR A 46 9.09 11.15 -22.52
CA THR A 46 9.47 10.47 -23.76
C THR A 46 8.23 10.05 -24.52
N ASP A 47 8.16 10.44 -25.77
CA ASP A 47 7.20 9.88 -26.71
C ASP A 47 7.82 8.62 -27.31
N LEU A 48 7.26 7.46 -26.96
CA LEU A 48 7.75 6.16 -27.41
C LEU A 48 7.32 5.85 -28.84
N THR A 49 6.28 6.50 -29.34
CA THR A 49 5.75 6.33 -30.70
C THR A 49 6.56 7.15 -31.71
N GLN A 50 6.80 8.43 -31.42
CA GLN A 50 7.50 9.36 -32.30
C GLN A 50 9.01 9.40 -32.03
N GLY A 51 9.47 8.85 -30.88
CA GLY A 51 10.89 8.67 -30.56
C GLY A 51 11.61 9.94 -30.10
N TRP A 52 10.92 10.92 -29.52
CA TRP A 52 11.56 12.12 -28.94
C TRP A 52 11.50 12.11 -27.41
N THR A 53 12.40 12.85 -26.79
CA THR A 53 12.44 13.05 -25.33
C THR A 53 12.62 14.53 -25.01
N THR A 54 11.96 15.00 -23.95
CA THR A 54 12.14 16.34 -23.39
C THR A 54 12.21 16.28 -21.88
N THR A 55 12.70 17.35 -21.26
CA THR A 55 12.83 17.47 -19.81
C THR A 55 12.20 18.76 -19.35
N LEU A 56 11.32 18.68 -18.37
CA LEU A 56 10.76 19.82 -17.64
C LEU A 56 11.55 19.96 -16.33
N ILE A 57 12.16 21.10 -16.12
CA ILE A 57 12.93 21.39 -14.89
C ILE A 57 12.06 22.27 -13.99
N TYR A 58 11.93 21.88 -12.71
CA TYR A 58 11.17 22.67 -11.75
C TYR A 58 11.61 24.17 -11.78
N PRO A 59 10.69 25.13 -11.82
CA PRO A 59 9.26 25.00 -11.55
C PRO A 59 8.36 24.60 -12.74
N ASP A 60 8.92 24.26 -13.90
CA ASP A 60 8.12 23.80 -15.04
C ASP A 60 7.46 22.45 -14.72
N SER A 61 6.14 22.43 -14.68
CA SER A 61 5.34 21.25 -14.37
C SER A 61 4.20 21.01 -15.38
N VAL A 62 4.26 21.71 -16.52
CA VAL A 62 3.24 21.61 -17.56
C VAL A 62 3.90 21.42 -18.92
N LEU A 63 3.58 20.32 -19.59
CA LEU A 63 3.98 20.07 -20.97
C LEU A 63 2.84 20.44 -21.90
N VAL A 64 3.16 21.12 -23.01
CA VAL A 64 2.25 21.41 -24.09
C VAL A 64 2.59 20.53 -25.28
N LEU A 65 1.60 19.78 -25.71
CA LEU A 65 1.66 18.90 -26.87
C LEU A 65 0.84 19.52 -28.01
N PRO A 66 1.47 20.17 -28.98
CA PRO A 66 0.76 20.63 -30.17
C PRO A 66 0.46 19.45 -31.07
N TYR A 67 -0.79 19.28 -31.52
CA TYR A 67 -1.19 18.24 -32.44
C TYR A 67 -2.02 18.79 -33.60
N THR A 68 -1.95 18.13 -34.76
CA THR A 68 -2.81 18.40 -35.90
C THR A 68 -3.91 17.36 -35.96
N ASN A 69 -5.14 17.79 -35.94
CA ASN A 69 -6.30 16.91 -36.06
C ASN A 69 -6.40 16.44 -37.52
N VAL A 70 -5.85 15.27 -37.84
CA VAL A 70 -5.92 14.68 -39.20
C VAL A 70 -7.15 13.77 -39.25
N GLY A 71 -8.32 14.38 -39.46
CA GLY A 71 -9.52 13.71 -39.95
C GLY A 71 -10.17 12.65 -39.07
N MET A 72 -10.73 13.06 -37.96
CA MET A 72 -12.02 12.54 -37.49
C MET A 72 -12.88 13.74 -37.14
N ASP A 73 -13.92 13.99 -37.94
CA ASP A 73 -14.97 14.93 -37.61
C ASP A 73 -15.63 14.52 -36.28
N GLU A 74 -15.79 15.50 -35.41
CA GLU A 74 -16.58 15.48 -34.18
C GLU A 74 -15.96 14.77 -32.94
N CYS A 75 -14.84 15.29 -32.42
CA CYS A 75 -14.74 15.39 -30.98
C CYS A 75 -15.02 16.85 -30.58
N HIS A 76 -16.26 17.15 -30.29
CA HIS A 76 -16.64 18.41 -29.66
C HIS A 76 -15.79 18.62 -28.41
N SER A 77 -15.33 19.85 -28.20
CA SER A 77 -14.74 20.27 -26.92
C SER A 77 -15.75 19.98 -25.80
N LEU A 78 -15.69 18.77 -25.25
CA LEU A 78 -16.54 18.38 -24.14
C LEU A 78 -16.15 19.27 -22.96
N ASN A 79 -17.10 20.09 -22.50
CA ASN A 79 -16.93 20.93 -21.31
C ASN A 79 -16.87 20.08 -20.03
N PHE A 80 -16.60 18.79 -20.14
CA PHE A 80 -16.37 17.88 -19.03
C PHE A 80 -15.44 16.74 -19.45
N TYR A 81 -14.79 16.13 -18.48
CA TYR A 81 -13.89 14.98 -18.67
C TYR A 81 -14.36 13.82 -17.80
N LEU A 82 -14.40 12.61 -18.36
CA LEU A 82 -14.64 11.36 -17.66
C LEU A 82 -13.38 10.50 -17.75
N GLY A 83 -12.78 10.17 -16.60
CA GLY A 83 -11.61 9.34 -16.52
C GLY A 83 -11.88 7.85 -16.65
N SER A 84 -10.84 7.05 -16.48
CA SER A 84 -10.95 5.58 -16.46
C SER A 84 -11.43 5.08 -15.10
N ALA A 85 -12.12 3.95 -15.10
CA ALA A 85 -12.53 3.27 -13.87
C ALA A 85 -11.32 2.67 -13.14
N PHE A 86 -11.25 2.83 -11.82
CA PHE A 86 -10.24 2.22 -10.97
C PHE A 86 -10.83 1.81 -9.60
N PRO A 87 -10.58 0.56 -9.13
CA PRO A 87 -9.97 -0.55 -9.84
C PRO A 87 -10.81 -1.03 -11.04
N ASN A 88 -10.18 -1.55 -12.09
CA ASN A 88 -10.88 -2.15 -13.22
C ASN A 88 -9.99 -3.23 -13.88
N PRO A 89 -10.22 -4.53 -13.65
CA PRO A 89 -11.44 -5.15 -13.08
C PRO A 89 -11.70 -4.84 -11.60
N PHE A 90 -12.97 -4.94 -11.17
CA PHE A 90 -13.38 -4.75 -9.78
C PHE A 90 -14.32 -5.86 -9.30
N ASN A 91 -14.36 -6.10 -7.99
CA ASN A 91 -15.22 -7.11 -7.37
C ASN A 91 -16.50 -6.53 -6.77
N ASP A 92 -16.41 -5.48 -5.98
CA ASP A 92 -17.53 -4.85 -5.30
C ASP A 92 -17.84 -3.47 -5.88
N MET A 93 -16.84 -2.63 -6.01
CA MET A 93 -16.98 -1.23 -6.34
C MET A 93 -15.83 -0.73 -7.20
N THR A 94 -16.12 0.19 -8.11
CA THR A 94 -15.10 0.96 -8.84
C THR A 94 -15.43 2.44 -8.80
N SER A 95 -14.42 3.28 -8.98
CA SER A 95 -14.54 4.72 -9.01
C SER A 95 -14.07 5.27 -10.35
N VAL A 96 -14.79 6.28 -10.86
CA VAL A 96 -14.50 6.96 -12.12
C VAL A 96 -14.45 8.46 -11.85
N PRO A 97 -13.32 9.14 -12.08
CA PRO A 97 -13.25 10.60 -11.91
C PRO A 97 -14.03 11.32 -13.01
N LEU A 98 -14.82 12.30 -12.60
CA LEU A 98 -15.58 13.18 -13.47
C LEU A 98 -15.20 14.62 -13.16
N MET A 99 -14.71 15.37 -14.14
CA MET A 99 -14.42 16.80 -13.99
C MET A 99 -15.41 17.61 -14.83
N LEU A 100 -16.01 18.62 -14.22
CA LEU A 100 -16.90 19.56 -14.86
C LEU A 100 -16.27 20.96 -14.92
N SER A 101 -16.25 21.58 -16.09
CA SER A 101 -15.75 22.96 -16.27
C SER A 101 -16.72 24.04 -15.76
N LYS A 102 -17.99 23.70 -15.58
CA LYS A 102 -19.07 24.55 -15.06
C LYS A 102 -20.15 23.71 -14.43
N ASP A 103 -20.98 24.35 -13.62
CA ASP A 103 -22.16 23.73 -13.05
C ASP A 103 -23.03 23.14 -14.18
N SER A 104 -23.39 21.87 -14.03
CA SER A 104 -24.08 21.12 -15.08
C SER A 104 -25.07 20.11 -14.49
N GLU A 105 -26.18 19.93 -15.24
CA GLU A 105 -27.02 18.76 -15.03
C GLU A 105 -26.35 17.54 -15.65
N VAL A 106 -26.16 16.49 -14.84
CA VAL A 106 -25.42 15.27 -15.22
C VAL A 106 -26.34 14.07 -15.09
N THR A 107 -26.41 13.27 -16.13
CA THR A 107 -27.09 11.97 -16.10
C THR A 107 -26.03 10.86 -16.18
N LEU A 108 -26.00 10.02 -15.16
CA LEU A 108 -25.19 8.82 -15.06
C LEU A 108 -26.04 7.61 -15.43
N GLN A 109 -25.57 6.78 -16.35
CA GLN A 109 -26.22 5.51 -16.71
C GLN A 109 -25.19 4.41 -16.76
N VAL A 110 -25.50 3.26 -16.16
CA VAL A 110 -24.72 2.03 -16.34
C VAL A 110 -25.49 1.14 -17.30
N ILE A 111 -24.84 0.74 -18.39
CA ILE A 111 -25.42 0.03 -19.52
C ILE A 111 -24.61 -1.23 -19.78
N ARG A 112 -25.29 -2.38 -19.90
CA ARG A 112 -24.68 -3.66 -20.29
C ARG A 112 -24.28 -3.67 -21.76
N LEU A 113 -23.48 -4.68 -22.12
CA LEU A 113 -23.04 -4.88 -23.50
C LEU A 113 -24.18 -5.12 -24.50
N ASP A 114 -25.31 -5.67 -24.04
CA ASP A 114 -26.54 -5.90 -24.83
C ASP A 114 -27.43 -4.64 -24.95
N GLY A 115 -27.07 -3.54 -24.29
CA GLY A 115 -27.79 -2.27 -24.29
C GLY A 115 -28.81 -2.13 -23.16
N GLU A 116 -28.95 -3.10 -22.27
CA GLU A 116 -29.82 -2.99 -21.10
C GLU A 116 -29.29 -1.92 -20.14
N VAL A 117 -30.14 -0.98 -19.72
CA VAL A 117 -29.81 0.06 -18.74
C VAL A 117 -30.05 -0.51 -17.34
N MET A 118 -29.00 -0.75 -16.59
CA MET A 118 -29.02 -1.33 -15.25
C MET A 118 -29.46 -0.30 -14.20
N VAL A 119 -28.89 0.90 -14.26
CA VAL A 119 -29.17 1.98 -13.32
C VAL A 119 -29.01 3.33 -13.99
N THR A 120 -29.87 4.29 -13.62
CA THR A 120 -29.82 5.68 -14.08
C THR A 120 -29.95 6.63 -12.89
N ARG A 121 -29.09 7.65 -12.85
CA ARG A 121 -29.14 8.71 -11.85
C ARG A 121 -28.91 10.06 -12.51
N ALA A 122 -29.79 11.02 -12.25
CA ALA A 122 -29.67 12.41 -12.71
C ALA A 122 -29.44 13.32 -11.50
N MET A 123 -28.55 14.29 -11.62
CA MET A 123 -28.20 15.23 -10.55
C MET A 123 -27.61 16.52 -11.13
N CYS A 124 -27.65 17.59 -10.33
CA CYS A 124 -26.95 18.83 -10.64
C CYS A 124 -25.63 18.82 -9.86
N LEU A 125 -24.49 18.96 -10.57
CA LEU A 125 -23.15 19.02 -10.00
C LEU A 125 -22.56 20.40 -10.29
N SER A 126 -21.82 20.92 -9.30
CA SER A 126 -21.04 22.14 -9.45
C SER A 126 -19.82 21.94 -10.35
N ALA A 127 -19.23 23.03 -10.83
CA ALA A 127 -17.92 22.96 -11.46
C ALA A 127 -16.89 22.38 -10.49
N GLY A 128 -16.02 21.48 -10.96
CA GLY A 128 -14.98 20.85 -10.14
C GLY A 128 -14.83 19.38 -10.40
N LEU A 129 -14.05 18.73 -9.53
CA LEU A 129 -13.77 17.29 -9.54
C LEU A 129 -14.83 16.53 -8.73
N HIS A 130 -15.35 15.48 -9.33
CA HIS A 130 -16.32 14.58 -8.73
C HIS A 130 -15.81 13.15 -8.86
N GLN A 131 -16.21 12.28 -7.94
CA GLN A 131 -15.96 10.86 -8.00
C GLN A 131 -17.27 10.11 -8.20
N VAL A 132 -17.39 9.44 -9.34
CA VAL A 132 -18.52 8.56 -9.64
C VAL A 132 -18.18 7.17 -9.16
N THR A 133 -19.01 6.61 -8.29
CA THR A 133 -18.86 5.26 -7.74
C THR A 133 -19.88 4.34 -8.40
N VAL A 134 -19.44 3.14 -8.85
CA VAL A 134 -20.30 2.15 -9.48
C VAL A 134 -20.17 0.81 -8.77
N ARG A 135 -21.32 0.16 -8.49
CA ARG A 135 -21.43 -1.21 -8.01
C ARG A 135 -22.32 -1.99 -8.96
N LEU A 136 -21.96 -3.27 -9.19
CA LEU A 136 -22.77 -4.17 -10.02
C LEU A 136 -23.14 -5.42 -9.24
N SER A 137 -24.40 -5.83 -9.35
CA SER A 137 -24.93 -6.99 -8.63
C SER A 137 -24.37 -8.32 -9.11
N THR A 138 -23.86 -8.38 -10.34
CA THR A 138 -23.31 -9.60 -10.96
C THR A 138 -22.07 -9.28 -11.78
N PRO A 139 -21.15 -10.25 -11.97
CA PRO A 139 -20.04 -10.12 -12.89
C PRO A 139 -20.51 -9.79 -14.30
N ASP A 140 -20.01 -8.72 -14.88
CA ASP A 140 -20.40 -8.30 -16.24
C ASP A 140 -19.39 -7.30 -16.84
N VAL A 141 -19.50 -7.13 -18.17
CA VAL A 141 -18.89 -6.01 -18.89
C VAL A 141 -19.96 -4.96 -19.12
N ALA A 142 -19.80 -3.81 -18.47
CA ALA A 142 -20.75 -2.72 -18.57
C ALA A 142 -20.06 -1.41 -19.00
N PHE A 143 -20.82 -0.38 -19.21
CA PHE A 143 -20.35 0.96 -19.59
C PHE A 143 -21.02 1.99 -18.69
N LEU A 144 -20.22 2.83 -18.03
CA LEU A 144 -20.72 4.05 -17.42
C LEU A 144 -20.82 5.13 -18.49
N CYS A 145 -22.03 5.51 -18.84
CA CYS A 145 -22.32 6.65 -19.70
C CYS A 145 -22.61 7.88 -18.85
N VAL A 146 -21.87 8.94 -19.07
CA VAL A 146 -22.10 10.24 -18.47
C VAL A 146 -22.59 11.21 -19.54
N ALA A 147 -23.76 11.74 -19.35
CA ALA A 147 -24.38 12.72 -20.26
C ALA A 147 -24.55 14.07 -19.56
N THR A 148 -24.18 15.13 -20.24
CA THR A 148 -24.41 16.52 -19.85
C THR A 148 -25.12 17.27 -21.01
N PRO A 149 -25.62 18.49 -20.84
CA PRO A 149 -26.14 19.30 -21.94
C PRO A 149 -25.11 19.57 -23.05
N GLN A 150 -23.81 19.37 -22.75
CA GLN A 150 -22.70 19.65 -23.67
C GLN A 150 -22.21 18.42 -24.43
N GLY A 151 -22.59 17.20 -24.00
CA GLY A 151 -22.17 15.98 -24.68
C GLY A 151 -22.26 14.74 -23.80
N ARG A 152 -21.71 13.62 -24.31
CA ARG A 152 -21.67 12.33 -23.62
C ARG A 152 -20.25 11.77 -23.63
N SER A 153 -19.89 11.06 -22.54
CA SER A 153 -18.66 10.30 -22.44
C SER A 153 -18.92 8.92 -21.81
N VAL A 154 -18.05 7.95 -22.09
CA VAL A 154 -18.27 6.56 -21.70
C VAL A 154 -16.98 5.98 -21.11
N ALA A 155 -17.10 5.32 -19.95
CA ALA A 155 -16.03 4.54 -19.36
C ALA A 155 -16.41 3.04 -19.34
N LYS A 156 -15.47 2.17 -19.73
CA LYS A 156 -15.66 0.72 -19.70
C LYS A 156 -15.47 0.17 -18.29
N LEU A 157 -16.38 -0.68 -17.85
CA LEU A 157 -16.39 -1.34 -16.55
C LEU A 157 -16.26 -2.85 -16.73
N LEU A 158 -15.39 -3.49 -15.95
CA LEU A 158 -15.25 -4.94 -15.90
C LEU A 158 -15.45 -5.39 -14.44
N CYS A 159 -16.67 -5.86 -14.13
CA CYS A 159 -16.98 -6.44 -12.83
C CYS A 159 -16.70 -7.93 -12.83
N THR A 160 -15.97 -8.43 -11.82
CA THR A 160 -15.66 -9.85 -11.64
C THR A 160 -16.29 -10.43 -10.37
N GLY A 161 -16.92 -9.59 -9.55
CA GLY A 161 -17.52 -9.97 -8.27
C GLY A 161 -19.02 -9.75 -8.19
N HIS A 162 -19.55 -9.80 -6.98
CA HIS A 162 -20.97 -9.59 -6.67
C HIS A 162 -21.12 -8.59 -5.52
N SER A 163 -21.63 -7.39 -5.78
CA SER A 163 -21.96 -6.41 -4.73
C SER A 163 -23.37 -6.59 -4.17
N GLY A 164 -24.20 -7.40 -4.85
CA GLY A 164 -25.61 -7.62 -4.50
C GLY A 164 -26.56 -6.48 -4.92
N ILE A 165 -26.06 -5.37 -5.42
CA ILE A 165 -26.85 -4.21 -5.89
C ILE A 165 -26.23 -3.63 -7.16
N ASP A 166 -27.08 -3.05 -8.01
CA ASP A 166 -26.66 -2.18 -9.11
C ASP A 166 -26.84 -0.73 -8.67
N GLU A 167 -25.73 -0.01 -8.49
CA GLU A 167 -25.74 1.34 -7.95
C GLU A 167 -24.75 2.23 -8.69
N VAL A 168 -25.14 3.47 -8.93
CA VAL A 168 -24.24 4.55 -9.34
C VAL A 168 -24.46 5.75 -8.44
N ASP A 169 -23.41 6.28 -7.86
CA ASP A 169 -23.41 7.48 -7.04
C ASP A 169 -22.32 8.45 -7.47
N CYS A 170 -22.40 9.70 -7.02
CA CYS A 170 -21.41 10.71 -7.33
C CYS A 170 -21.26 11.65 -6.13
N VAL A 171 -20.02 11.81 -5.70
CA VAL A 171 -19.63 12.68 -4.58
C VAL A 171 -18.70 13.77 -5.11
N THR A 172 -18.95 15.02 -4.72
CA THR A 172 -18.01 16.12 -4.98
C THR A 172 -16.79 15.93 -4.09
N VAL A 173 -15.61 15.90 -4.70
CA VAL A 173 -14.35 15.84 -3.96
C VAL A 173 -13.98 17.28 -3.60
N ASP A 174 -14.37 17.72 -2.40
CA ASP A 174 -14.00 19.04 -1.88
C ASP A 174 -12.51 19.07 -1.54
N ALA A 175 -11.87 20.14 -2.08
CA ALA A 175 -10.55 20.62 -1.75
C ALA A 175 -9.35 19.92 -2.38
N MET A 176 -8.86 20.50 -3.46
CA MET A 176 -7.42 20.60 -3.63
C MET A 176 -6.82 21.29 -2.38
N PRO A 177 -5.78 20.72 -1.75
CA PRO A 177 -5.10 21.36 -0.64
C PRO A 177 -4.61 22.76 -1.05
N SER A 178 -4.83 23.74 -0.20
CA SER A 178 -4.48 25.16 -0.40
C SER A 178 -2.96 25.48 -0.50
N ALA A 179 -2.11 24.47 -0.64
CA ALA A 179 -0.65 24.59 -0.79
C ALA A 179 -0.19 25.05 -2.18
N PHE A 180 -1.08 25.18 -3.16
CA PHE A 180 -0.74 25.62 -4.53
C PHE A 180 -0.66 27.15 -4.73
N LYS A 181 -0.37 27.90 -3.70
CA LYS A 181 -0.19 29.37 -3.81
C LYS A 181 1.25 29.80 -3.64
N SER A 182 2.16 29.38 -4.55
CA SER A 182 3.36 30.18 -4.83
C SER A 182 4.18 29.60 -5.98
N GLY A 183 3.95 30.10 -7.16
CA GLY A 183 4.72 29.87 -8.37
C GLY A 183 3.81 29.74 -9.56
N VAL A 184 3.87 30.68 -10.49
CA VAL A 184 3.21 30.53 -11.80
C VAL A 184 3.96 29.38 -12.48
N PRO A 185 3.32 28.23 -12.79
CA PRO A 185 4.00 27.16 -13.50
C PRO A 185 4.44 27.70 -14.87
N THR A 186 5.71 27.60 -15.15
CA THR A 186 6.27 27.86 -16.46
C THR A 186 6.01 26.66 -17.34
N ARG A 187 5.93 26.86 -18.65
CA ARG A 187 5.35 25.95 -19.63
C ARG A 187 6.44 25.45 -20.58
N GLY A 188 6.65 24.14 -20.63
CA GLY A 188 7.49 23.51 -21.65
C GLY A 188 6.69 23.12 -22.90
N GLU A 189 7.33 23.14 -24.08
CA GLU A 189 6.76 22.68 -25.35
C GLU A 189 7.43 21.37 -25.77
N ALA A 190 6.68 20.48 -26.45
CA ALA A 190 7.22 19.28 -27.02
C ALA A 190 8.23 19.59 -28.13
N PRO A 191 9.39 18.94 -28.17
CA PRO A 191 10.43 19.19 -29.18
C PRO A 191 10.14 18.54 -30.53
N GLY A 192 9.13 17.64 -30.59
CA GLY A 192 8.78 16.87 -31.77
C GLY A 192 7.29 16.88 -32.08
N THR A 193 6.90 16.14 -33.10
CA THR A 193 5.49 15.91 -33.43
C THR A 193 4.84 15.03 -32.38
N PHE A 194 3.56 15.28 -32.11
CA PHE A 194 2.72 14.48 -31.23
C PHE A 194 1.40 14.20 -31.96
N GLU A 195 0.93 12.96 -31.90
CA GLU A 195 -0.38 12.54 -32.43
C GLU A 195 -1.24 11.98 -31.27
N LEU A 196 -2.55 12.16 -31.39
CA LEU A 196 -3.48 11.62 -30.38
C LEU A 196 -3.38 10.10 -30.31
N GLY A 197 -3.09 9.59 -29.11
CA GLY A 197 -2.88 8.16 -28.86
C GLY A 197 -1.44 7.71 -28.87
N ASP A 198 -0.49 8.62 -29.08
CA ASP A 198 0.93 8.31 -28.91
C ASP A 198 1.19 7.82 -27.47
N ILE A 199 2.04 6.81 -27.36
CA ILE A 199 2.42 6.22 -26.08
C ILE A 199 3.49 7.11 -25.46
N MET A 200 3.11 7.77 -24.38
CA MET A 200 3.97 8.67 -23.62
C MET A 200 4.49 7.97 -22.36
N ARG A 201 5.76 8.21 -22.06
CA ARG A 201 6.44 7.75 -20.84
C ARG A 201 6.85 8.95 -20.02
N TYR A 202 6.48 8.91 -18.75
CA TYR A 202 6.74 9.97 -17.77
C TYR A 202 7.52 9.42 -16.59
N GLU A 203 8.58 10.12 -16.17
CA GLU A 203 9.43 9.77 -15.05
C GLU A 203 9.92 11.05 -14.37
N ALA A 204 9.71 11.19 -13.07
CA ALA A 204 10.22 12.31 -12.29
C ALA A 204 11.52 11.95 -11.57
N PHE A 205 12.33 12.97 -11.31
CA PHE A 205 13.61 12.86 -10.62
C PHE A 205 13.65 13.87 -9.48
N LEU A 206 14.09 13.41 -8.31
CA LEU A 206 14.30 14.24 -7.14
C LEU A 206 15.77 14.18 -6.72
N SER A 207 16.43 15.32 -6.63
CA SER A 207 17.82 15.40 -6.15
C SER A 207 17.84 15.81 -4.68
N VAL A 208 18.34 14.92 -3.82
CA VAL A 208 18.48 15.16 -2.38
C VAL A 208 19.89 14.76 -1.95
N GLY A 209 20.62 15.70 -1.32
CA GLY A 209 21.94 15.40 -0.74
C GLY A 209 22.99 14.88 -1.73
N GLY A 210 22.81 15.09 -3.05
CA GLY A 210 23.71 14.58 -4.10
C GLY A 210 23.29 13.21 -4.67
N ALA A 211 22.27 12.57 -4.11
CA ALA A 211 21.63 11.39 -4.69
C ALA A 211 20.47 11.81 -5.62
N THR A 212 20.16 10.97 -6.61
CA THR A 212 19.00 11.15 -7.48
C THR A 212 18.04 9.99 -7.24
N ILE A 213 16.83 10.32 -6.81
CA ILE A 213 15.73 9.37 -6.61
C ILE A 213 14.82 9.46 -7.83
N HIS A 214 14.38 8.32 -8.34
CA HIS A 214 13.50 8.19 -9.49
C HIS A 214 12.08 7.90 -9.02
N SER A 215 11.08 8.49 -9.67
CA SER A 215 9.69 8.08 -9.47
C SER A 215 9.40 6.74 -10.16
N THR A 216 8.25 6.16 -9.87
CA THR A 216 7.65 5.12 -10.71
C THR A 216 7.45 5.69 -12.12
N VAL A 217 7.64 4.83 -13.13
CA VAL A 217 7.42 5.18 -14.55
C VAL A 217 5.94 5.02 -14.88
N VAL A 218 5.36 6.04 -15.52
CA VAL A 218 3.99 5.97 -16.06
C VAL A 218 4.08 5.91 -17.58
N GLU A 219 3.55 4.85 -18.18
CA GLU A 219 3.42 4.70 -19.63
C GLU A 219 1.93 4.62 -19.99
N GLN A 220 1.49 5.50 -20.86
CA GLN A 220 0.09 5.56 -21.27
C GLN A 220 -0.10 6.18 -22.65
N ALA A 221 -1.15 5.79 -23.36
CA ALA A 221 -1.57 6.45 -24.57
C ALA A 221 -2.25 7.79 -24.23
N GLN A 222 -1.74 8.88 -24.83
CA GLN A 222 -2.17 10.24 -24.49
C GLN A 222 -3.25 10.73 -25.45
N TYR A 223 -4.46 10.87 -24.94
CA TYR A 223 -5.63 11.34 -25.73
C TYR A 223 -6.18 12.68 -25.26
N ASN A 224 -5.92 13.07 -24.01
CA ASN A 224 -6.56 14.21 -23.36
C ASN A 224 -5.57 15.01 -22.52
N SER A 225 -5.90 16.27 -22.25
CA SER A 225 -5.22 17.06 -21.22
C SER A 225 -5.54 16.49 -19.84
N GLU A 226 -4.50 16.23 -19.05
CA GLU A 226 -4.66 15.61 -17.74
C GLU A 226 -3.57 16.02 -16.74
N THR A 227 -3.72 15.58 -15.50
CA THR A 227 -2.66 15.66 -14.49
C THR A 227 -2.14 14.26 -14.20
N VAL A 228 -0.85 14.05 -14.44
CA VAL A 228 -0.14 12.80 -14.14
C VAL A 228 0.52 12.95 -12.77
N THR A 229 0.19 12.05 -11.85
CA THR A 229 0.86 11.96 -10.55
C THR A 229 1.97 10.91 -10.62
N LEU A 230 3.19 11.33 -10.30
CA LEU A 230 4.38 10.47 -10.30
C LEU A 230 4.73 10.14 -8.84
N PHE A 231 4.95 8.86 -8.52
CA PHE A 231 5.17 8.43 -7.16
C PHE A 231 6.65 8.15 -6.92
N PHE A 232 7.24 8.82 -5.93
CA PHE A 232 8.58 8.49 -5.46
C PHE A 232 8.51 7.34 -4.45
N PRO A 233 9.31 6.28 -4.65
CA PRO A 233 9.42 5.23 -3.66
C PRO A 233 10.01 5.82 -2.36
N VAL A 234 9.50 5.39 -1.25
CA VAL A 234 10.08 5.66 0.07
C VAL A 234 10.92 4.45 0.42
N GLU A 235 12.23 4.64 0.60
CA GLU A 235 13.08 3.54 1.08
C GLU A 235 12.60 3.08 2.45
N ALA A 236 12.48 1.79 2.61
CA ALA A 236 12.14 1.20 3.90
C ALA A 236 13.23 1.58 4.94
N PRO A 237 12.85 1.89 6.18
CA PRO A 237 13.80 2.22 7.23
C PRO A 237 14.80 1.06 7.49
N GLU A 238 15.99 1.41 7.99
CA GLU A 238 16.98 0.39 8.36
C GLU A 238 16.37 -0.64 9.33
N GLY A 239 16.48 -1.91 8.98
CA GLY A 239 15.91 -3.03 9.74
C GLY A 239 14.46 -3.34 9.44
N ALA A 240 13.82 -2.64 8.51
CA ALA A 240 12.48 -2.95 8.03
C ALA A 240 12.51 -3.89 6.81
N ILE A 241 11.38 -4.56 6.59
CA ILE A 241 11.03 -5.18 5.31
C ILE A 241 10.48 -4.07 4.40
N ASP A 242 10.91 -4.07 3.14
CA ASP A 242 10.48 -3.10 2.14
C ASP A 242 9.08 -3.44 1.61
N GLY A 243 8.08 -3.24 2.45
CA GLY A 243 6.66 -3.46 2.18
C GLY A 243 5.80 -2.65 3.13
N LEU A 244 4.86 -1.89 2.59
CA LEU A 244 3.93 -1.08 3.35
C LEU A 244 2.65 -1.85 3.70
N PHE A 245 2.21 -1.68 4.94
CA PHE A 245 1.00 -2.29 5.47
C PHE A 245 0.10 -1.21 6.06
N THR A 246 -1.10 -1.04 5.51
CA THR A 246 -2.12 -0.20 6.15
C THR A 246 -2.58 -0.88 7.44
N ILE A 247 -2.48 -0.17 8.56
CA ILE A 247 -2.68 -0.72 9.91
C ILE A 247 -3.95 -0.24 10.59
N ASN A 248 -4.69 0.71 10.00
CA ASN A 248 -5.94 1.23 10.55
C ASN A 248 -6.84 1.84 9.46
N GLU A 249 -8.10 2.13 9.82
CA GLU A 249 -9.11 2.71 8.93
C GLU A 249 -8.80 4.14 8.46
N ASN A 250 -7.92 4.85 9.18
CA ASN A 250 -7.51 6.22 8.81
C ASN A 250 -6.37 6.23 7.77
N GLY A 251 -5.97 5.05 7.27
CA GLY A 251 -4.92 4.92 6.27
C GLY A 251 -3.50 5.00 6.82
N GLY A 252 -3.32 4.96 8.15
CA GLY A 252 -2.00 4.88 8.76
C GLY A 252 -1.27 3.62 8.27
N LYS A 253 0.01 3.77 7.90
CA LYS A 253 0.85 2.70 7.36
C LYS A 253 2.05 2.43 8.23
N ALA A 254 2.57 1.22 8.16
CA ALA A 254 3.77 0.81 8.87
C ALA A 254 4.60 -0.19 8.06
N TYR A 255 5.89 -0.21 8.35
CA TYR A 255 6.85 -1.24 7.94
C TYR A 255 7.04 -2.24 9.07
N PHE A 256 7.08 -3.53 8.76
CA PHE A 256 7.45 -4.55 9.72
C PHE A 256 8.97 -4.70 9.81
N SER A 257 9.47 -5.08 11.00
CA SER A 257 10.86 -5.43 11.21
C SER A 257 11.28 -6.62 10.35
N LYS A 258 12.55 -6.67 9.95
CA LYS A 258 13.12 -7.73 9.10
C LYS A 258 13.12 -9.13 9.72
N GLY A 259 12.94 -9.24 11.03
CA GLY A 259 12.88 -10.50 11.76
C GLY A 259 12.21 -10.32 13.11
N ASN A 260 12.00 -11.43 13.83
CA ASN A 260 11.55 -11.40 15.20
C ASN A 260 12.58 -10.73 16.09
N LEU A 261 12.12 -10.07 17.15
CA LEU A 261 12.98 -9.43 18.12
C LEU A 261 13.75 -10.47 18.94
N GLN A 262 15.00 -10.21 19.22
CA GLN A 262 15.85 -10.98 20.13
C GLN A 262 16.70 -10.08 21.05
N TYR A 263 17.10 -10.62 22.19
CA TYR A 263 17.96 -9.96 23.15
C TYR A 263 19.12 -10.87 23.52
N ASN A 264 20.34 -10.35 23.47
CA ASN A 264 21.54 -11.05 23.89
C ASN A 264 21.89 -10.63 25.33
N LYS A 265 21.75 -11.55 26.30
CA LYS A 265 21.99 -11.28 27.72
C LYS A 265 23.45 -10.94 28.06
N ASN A 266 24.40 -11.48 27.31
CA ASN A 266 25.84 -11.28 27.56
C ASN A 266 26.29 -9.88 27.14
N THR A 267 25.71 -9.35 26.05
CA THR A 267 26.09 -8.06 25.49
C THR A 267 25.13 -6.95 25.83
N GLY A 268 23.92 -7.27 26.31
CA GLY A 268 22.85 -6.31 26.55
C GLY A 268 22.22 -5.73 25.27
N VAL A 269 22.39 -6.40 24.12
CA VAL A 269 22.01 -5.87 22.80
C VAL A 269 20.68 -6.44 22.34
N TRP A 270 19.78 -5.53 21.97
CA TRP A 270 18.56 -5.83 21.22
C TRP A 270 18.87 -5.83 19.71
N SER A 271 18.33 -6.80 18.99
CA SER A 271 18.45 -6.89 17.54
C SER A 271 17.27 -7.66 16.94
N PHE A 272 17.06 -7.51 15.64
CA PHE A 272 16.17 -8.41 14.89
C PHE A 272 16.98 -9.66 14.48
N MET A 273 16.30 -10.81 14.42
CA MET A 273 16.83 -12.01 13.79
C MET A 273 17.19 -11.74 12.34
N GLU A 274 18.19 -12.44 11.83
CA GLU A 274 18.74 -12.17 10.49
C GLU A 274 17.73 -12.54 9.39
N HIS A 275 17.06 -13.68 9.56
CA HIS A 275 16.04 -14.14 8.62
C HIS A 275 14.66 -14.17 9.27
N GLN A 276 13.63 -13.95 8.49
CA GLN A 276 12.26 -13.95 8.98
C GLN A 276 11.80 -15.32 9.52
N TYR A 277 12.38 -16.41 9.01
CA TYR A 277 12.09 -17.77 9.44
C TYR A 277 12.96 -18.25 10.62
N ASP A 278 13.85 -17.40 11.14
CA ASP A 278 14.65 -17.74 12.31
C ASP A 278 13.77 -17.83 13.58
N LYS A 279 14.09 -18.80 14.41
CA LYS A 279 13.51 -19.03 15.73
C LYS A 279 14.56 -19.61 16.66
N VAL A 280 14.24 -19.81 17.93
CA VAL A 280 15.19 -20.28 18.97
C VAL A 280 15.99 -21.51 18.51
N GLU A 281 15.34 -22.52 17.92
CA GLU A 281 16.01 -23.73 17.44
C GLU A 281 16.98 -23.48 16.27
N THR A 282 16.61 -22.59 15.34
CA THR A 282 17.47 -22.27 14.18
C THR A 282 18.72 -21.53 14.59
N LEU A 283 18.70 -20.89 15.77
CA LEU A 283 19.87 -20.21 16.35
C LEU A 283 20.84 -21.18 17.07
N GLY A 284 20.62 -22.48 16.97
CA GLY A 284 21.46 -23.51 17.59
C GLY A 284 21.27 -23.62 19.09
N GLN A 285 20.18 -23.13 19.61
CA GLN A 285 19.82 -23.24 21.04
C GLN A 285 19.00 -24.51 21.27
N ASP A 286 19.38 -25.29 22.29
CA ASP A 286 18.66 -26.52 22.64
C ASP A 286 17.37 -26.17 23.38
N VAL A 287 16.23 -26.50 22.77
CA VAL A 287 14.89 -26.23 23.34
C VAL A 287 14.61 -27.05 24.60
N GLY A 288 15.44 -28.03 24.90
CA GLY A 288 15.36 -28.85 26.10
C GLY A 288 16.11 -28.30 27.32
N GLU A 289 16.92 -27.24 27.13
CA GLU A 289 17.62 -26.58 28.23
C GLU A 289 16.80 -25.49 28.89
N ASP A 290 17.20 -25.08 30.10
CA ASP A 290 16.54 -23.97 30.81
C ASP A 290 16.68 -22.68 29.99
N TYR A 291 15.55 -22.13 29.55
CA TYR A 291 15.49 -20.89 28.77
C TYR A 291 16.18 -19.72 29.49
N ALA A 292 16.17 -19.71 30.83
CA ALA A 292 16.85 -18.69 31.61
C ALA A 292 18.38 -18.72 31.46
N ASP A 293 18.98 -19.85 31.09
CA ASP A 293 20.41 -20.01 30.90
C ASP A 293 20.90 -19.68 29.48
N GLN A 294 19.95 -19.49 28.53
CA GLN A 294 20.32 -19.17 27.15
C GLN A 294 20.87 -17.75 27.02
N ASP A 295 21.86 -17.57 26.16
CA ASP A 295 22.47 -16.27 25.90
C ASP A 295 21.55 -15.36 25.10
N ILE A 296 20.78 -15.92 24.17
CA ILE A 296 19.84 -15.20 23.31
C ILE A 296 18.41 -15.60 23.67
N VAL A 297 17.61 -14.64 24.00
CA VAL A 297 16.19 -14.81 24.31
C VAL A 297 15.33 -14.10 23.25
N SER A 298 14.21 -14.71 22.85
CA SER A 298 13.30 -14.23 21.79
C SER A 298 11.82 -14.48 22.10
N LEU A 299 11.52 -15.14 23.24
CA LEU A 299 10.18 -15.39 23.74
C LEU A 299 9.96 -14.62 25.05
N PHE A 300 9.29 -13.48 24.97
CA PHE A 300 9.24 -12.49 26.03
C PHE A 300 7.92 -12.56 26.79
N GLY A 301 7.96 -12.49 28.11
CA GLY A 301 6.78 -12.15 28.90
C GLY A 301 6.29 -10.74 28.57
N TRP A 302 4.99 -10.51 28.65
CA TRP A 302 4.41 -9.24 28.25
C TRP A 302 4.93 -8.05 29.08
N GLY A 303 5.46 -7.03 28.41
CA GLY A 303 6.05 -5.84 29.04
C GLY A 303 7.48 -6.01 29.56
N THR A 304 8.18 -7.12 29.23
CA THR A 304 9.57 -7.35 29.66
C THR A 304 10.58 -6.70 28.70
N SER A 305 10.49 -5.38 28.57
CA SER A 305 11.38 -4.58 27.71
C SER A 305 12.77 -4.30 28.34
N GLY A 306 13.00 -4.71 29.57
CA GLY A 306 14.19 -4.34 30.36
C GLY A 306 14.02 -3.03 31.15
N TYR A 307 12.96 -2.26 30.89
CA TYR A 307 12.67 -1.05 31.64
C TYR A 307 12.03 -1.41 32.99
N ASP A 308 12.68 -1.00 34.08
CA ASP A 308 12.14 -1.18 35.44
C ASP A 308 10.98 -0.22 35.68
N HIS A 309 9.77 -0.76 35.63
CA HIS A 309 8.52 -0.05 35.91
C HIS A 309 7.91 -0.47 37.25
N GLY A 310 8.68 -1.11 38.14
CA GLY A 310 8.26 -1.55 39.46
C GLY A 310 7.70 -2.98 39.50
N ALA A 311 7.65 -3.70 38.37
CA ALA A 311 7.33 -5.12 38.37
C ALA A 311 8.55 -5.95 38.78
N HIS A 312 8.32 -7.14 39.34
CA HIS A 312 9.39 -8.07 39.66
C HIS A 312 10.04 -8.62 38.37
N CYS A 313 9.22 -8.90 37.36
CA CYS A 313 9.62 -9.39 36.04
C CYS A 313 9.52 -8.28 35.00
N TYR A 314 10.57 -7.49 34.82
CA TYR A 314 10.72 -6.53 33.73
C TYR A 314 11.86 -6.87 32.77
N GLN A 315 12.71 -7.79 33.17
CA GLN A 315 13.87 -8.22 32.37
C GLN A 315 13.44 -9.10 31.19
N PRO A 316 14.10 -9.00 30.02
CA PRO A 316 13.80 -9.81 28.85
C PRO A 316 13.84 -11.31 29.07
N TRP A 317 14.67 -11.78 30.00
CA TRP A 317 14.83 -13.20 30.35
C TRP A 317 13.98 -13.65 31.56
N SER A 318 13.04 -12.86 32.00
CA SER A 318 12.15 -13.22 33.12
C SER A 318 11.30 -14.44 32.79
N THR A 319 11.30 -15.44 33.71
CA THR A 319 10.64 -16.74 33.53
C THR A 319 9.62 -17.10 34.61
N SER A 320 9.24 -16.17 35.49
CA SER A 320 8.17 -16.41 36.48
C SER A 320 6.88 -16.87 35.79
N THR A 321 6.14 -17.76 36.46
CA THR A 321 4.79 -18.19 36.04
C THR A 321 3.68 -17.52 36.84
N VAL A 322 4.04 -16.50 37.65
CA VAL A 322 3.12 -15.74 38.49
C VAL A 322 2.79 -14.43 37.80
N TYR A 323 1.52 -14.22 37.43
CA TYR A 323 1.12 -13.02 36.66
C TYR A 323 1.36 -11.70 37.44
N ASN A 324 1.31 -11.72 38.77
CA ASN A 324 1.58 -10.53 39.57
C ASN A 324 3.03 -10.05 39.51
N ASP A 325 3.95 -10.90 39.03
CA ASP A 325 5.34 -10.54 38.83
C ASP A 325 5.53 -9.70 37.55
N TYR A 326 4.60 -9.82 36.60
CA TYR A 326 4.60 -9.09 35.33
C TYR A 326 3.59 -7.96 35.37
N TYR A 327 4.06 -6.77 35.58
CA TYR A 327 3.19 -5.67 35.78
C TYR A 327 3.55 -4.46 34.92
N ALA A 328 2.68 -4.07 34.04
CA ALA A 328 2.83 -2.83 33.31
C ALA A 328 1.85 -1.78 33.86
N TYR A 329 2.37 -0.85 34.65
CA TYR A 329 1.70 0.39 35.07
C TYR A 329 0.41 0.29 35.95
N GLY A 330 0.14 -0.81 36.59
CA GLY A 330 -0.85 -0.86 37.70
C GLY A 330 -2.30 -0.71 37.37
N ASN A 331 -2.68 -0.79 36.13
CA ASN A 331 -4.04 -0.47 35.75
C ASN A 331 -4.45 -1.28 34.51
N ASP A 332 -5.61 -1.90 34.55
CA ASP A 332 -6.17 -2.76 33.50
C ASP A 332 -6.44 -2.02 32.18
N GLN A 333 -6.35 -0.70 32.19
CA GLN A 333 -6.67 0.14 31.04
C GLN A 333 -5.46 0.49 30.15
N PHE A 334 -4.23 0.16 30.55
CA PHE A 334 -3.05 0.62 29.83
C PHE A 334 -2.35 -0.51 29.07
N GLY A 335 -2.16 -0.31 27.75
CA GLY A 335 -1.26 -1.09 26.94
C GLY A 335 0.22 -0.68 27.13
N LEU A 336 1.12 -1.34 26.42
CA LEU A 336 2.56 -1.05 26.50
C LEU A 336 2.94 0.34 25.98
N ASN A 337 2.15 0.89 25.04
CA ASN A 337 2.42 2.15 24.35
C ASN A 337 1.93 3.41 25.09
N VAL A 338 1.30 3.24 26.28
CA VAL A 338 0.79 4.37 27.09
C VAL A 338 1.79 4.80 28.14
N GLN A 339 1.57 5.98 28.69
CA GLN A 339 2.46 6.67 29.62
C GLN A 339 3.82 7.02 28.98
N THR A 340 4.89 6.32 29.32
CA THR A 340 6.23 6.58 28.80
C THR A 340 6.55 5.79 27.53
N GLY A 341 5.73 4.81 27.16
CA GLY A 341 6.02 3.87 26.07
C GLY A 341 7.16 2.89 26.34
N LYS A 342 7.86 3.02 27.48
CA LYS A 342 9.10 2.28 27.76
C LYS A 342 8.89 0.79 28.06
N ALA A 343 7.67 0.38 28.37
CA ALA A 343 7.34 -1.05 28.52
C ALA A 343 7.20 -1.76 27.18
N ASP A 344 7.04 -1.04 26.08
CA ASP A 344 7.13 -1.60 24.72
C ASP A 344 8.58 -1.88 24.37
N TRP A 345 8.84 -3.04 23.80
CA TRP A 345 10.17 -3.45 23.37
C TRP A 345 10.78 -2.52 22.31
N GLY A 346 9.94 -1.91 21.47
CA GLY A 346 10.35 -0.99 20.40
C GLY A 346 10.92 0.33 20.90
N TYR A 347 10.78 0.64 22.20
CA TYR A 347 11.44 1.77 22.81
C TYR A 347 12.97 1.60 22.86
N ASN A 348 13.46 0.35 22.91
CA ASN A 348 14.87 0.09 23.01
C ASN A 348 15.63 0.42 21.72
N VAL A 349 16.93 0.69 21.86
CA VAL A 349 17.86 0.76 20.73
C VAL A 349 18.01 -0.62 20.11
N ILE A 350 17.55 -0.77 18.85
CA ILE A 350 17.69 -2.02 18.09
C ILE A 350 18.90 -1.89 17.17
N SER A 351 19.96 -2.66 17.41
CA SER A 351 21.29 -2.48 16.80
C SER A 351 21.30 -2.61 15.27
N ASN A 352 20.39 -3.38 14.70
CA ASN A 352 20.20 -3.55 13.25
C ASN A 352 18.82 -3.08 12.79
N GLY A 353 18.26 -2.12 13.52
CA GLY A 353 16.98 -1.45 13.28
C GLY A 353 17.09 0.06 13.41
N GLY A 354 18.09 0.69 12.79
CA GLY A 354 18.33 2.12 12.83
C GLY A 354 19.07 2.62 14.08
N ASN A 355 19.40 1.73 15.02
CA ASN A 355 20.25 2.00 16.20
C ASN A 355 19.88 3.29 16.99
N THR A 356 18.60 3.57 17.11
CA THR A 356 18.03 4.74 17.81
C THR A 356 16.89 4.30 18.69
N GLU A 357 16.72 4.93 19.87
CA GLU A 357 15.59 4.68 20.77
C GLU A 357 14.26 5.13 20.15
N ASN A 358 13.19 4.42 20.49
CA ASN A 358 11.81 4.78 20.15
C ASN A 358 11.49 4.88 18.67
N LEU A 359 12.21 4.15 17.81
CA LEU A 359 11.91 4.05 16.38
C LEU A 359 10.83 3.01 16.08
N TRP A 360 10.72 1.99 16.92
CA TRP A 360 9.86 0.84 16.73
C TRP A 360 8.76 0.79 17.79
N ARG A 361 7.71 0.03 17.50
CA ARG A 361 6.64 -0.26 18.44
C ARG A 361 5.97 -1.60 18.16
N THR A 362 5.25 -2.12 19.15
CA THR A 362 4.38 -3.27 18.98
C THR A 362 3.00 -2.82 18.48
N LEU A 363 2.42 -3.53 17.49
CA LEU A 363 1.06 -3.26 17.04
C LEU A 363 0.03 -3.47 18.16
N THR A 364 -1.02 -2.66 18.18
CA THR A 364 -2.20 -2.88 19.02
C THR A 364 -3.02 -4.07 18.52
N LYS A 365 -3.97 -4.54 19.31
CA LYS A 365 -4.87 -5.63 18.89
C LYS A 365 -5.77 -5.21 17.72
N GLU A 366 -6.16 -3.93 17.68
CA GLU A 366 -6.97 -3.37 16.60
C GLU A 366 -6.18 -3.30 15.30
N GLU A 367 -4.91 -2.90 15.37
CA GLU A 367 -4.02 -2.85 14.22
C GLU A 367 -3.72 -4.25 13.67
N TRP A 368 -3.44 -5.23 14.55
CA TRP A 368 -3.28 -6.62 14.13
C TRP A 368 -4.53 -7.16 13.43
N ASP A 369 -5.71 -6.90 13.98
CA ASP A 369 -6.97 -7.30 13.37
C ASP A 369 -7.19 -6.63 12.01
N TYR A 370 -6.87 -5.34 11.92
CA TYR A 370 -6.98 -4.60 10.67
C TYR A 370 -6.05 -5.16 9.59
N VAL A 371 -4.79 -5.40 9.93
CA VAL A 371 -3.79 -5.99 9.02
C VAL A 371 -4.24 -7.34 8.48
N ILE A 372 -4.83 -8.19 9.32
CA ILE A 372 -5.17 -9.57 8.97
C ILE A 372 -6.55 -9.68 8.32
N ASN A 373 -7.55 -8.98 8.85
CA ASN A 373 -8.95 -9.22 8.48
C ASN A 373 -9.58 -8.12 7.62
N THR A 374 -9.10 -6.88 7.67
CA THR A 374 -9.87 -5.72 7.19
C THR A 374 -9.22 -4.98 6.04
N ARG A 375 -7.90 -4.75 6.07
CA ARG A 375 -7.22 -3.89 5.09
C ARG A 375 -7.44 -4.34 3.65
N VAL A 376 -7.45 -3.36 2.75
CA VAL A 376 -7.53 -3.58 1.31
C VAL A 376 -6.11 -3.68 0.75
N THR A 377 -5.84 -4.71 -0.06
CA THR A 377 -4.60 -4.89 -0.81
C THR A 377 -4.88 -4.89 -2.30
N SER A 378 -3.89 -4.60 -3.12
CA SER A 378 -4.06 -4.56 -4.59
C SER A 378 -4.57 -5.87 -5.19
N SER A 379 -4.17 -7.01 -4.62
CA SER A 379 -4.64 -8.35 -5.06
C SER A 379 -5.89 -8.84 -4.32
N GLY A 380 -6.32 -8.17 -3.26
CA GLY A 380 -7.31 -8.68 -2.31
C GLY A 380 -6.75 -9.74 -1.34
N PHE A 381 -5.46 -10.09 -1.42
CA PHE A 381 -4.81 -11.11 -0.57
C PHE A 381 -4.06 -10.42 0.56
N ARG A 382 -4.36 -10.75 1.80
CA ARG A 382 -3.75 -10.18 3.01
C ARG A 382 -2.72 -11.10 3.64
N TYR A 383 -2.99 -12.41 3.61
CA TYR A 383 -2.10 -13.42 4.19
C TYR A 383 -2.29 -14.80 3.53
N ALA A 384 -1.32 -15.66 3.73
CA ALA A 384 -1.43 -17.09 3.45
C ALA A 384 -0.64 -17.91 4.48
N LYS A 385 -1.13 -19.09 4.83
CA LYS A 385 -0.35 -20.05 5.64
C LYS A 385 0.64 -20.79 4.75
N ALA A 386 1.86 -20.94 5.22
CA ALA A 386 2.93 -21.53 4.43
C ALA A 386 3.95 -22.26 5.29
N ARG A 387 4.76 -23.08 4.64
CA ARG A 387 6.01 -23.61 5.16
C ARG A 387 7.17 -23.09 4.31
N VAL A 388 8.02 -22.28 4.93
CA VAL A 388 9.24 -21.72 4.31
C VAL A 388 10.43 -22.57 4.75
N GLY A 389 11.08 -23.25 3.79
CA GLY A 389 12.09 -24.26 4.12
C GLY A 389 11.49 -25.37 4.98
N SER A 390 11.94 -25.47 6.23
CA SER A 390 11.40 -26.41 7.24
C SER A 390 10.48 -25.75 8.27
N VAL A 391 10.22 -24.45 8.18
CA VAL A 391 9.53 -23.68 9.22
C VAL A 391 8.10 -23.36 8.78
N ASN A 392 7.10 -23.77 9.57
CA ASN A 392 5.71 -23.40 9.40
C ASN A 392 5.48 -21.94 9.82
N GLY A 393 4.49 -21.27 9.21
CA GLY A 393 4.19 -19.89 9.56
C GLY A 393 3.09 -19.27 8.72
N VAL A 394 2.92 -17.98 8.91
CA VAL A 394 1.99 -17.14 8.14
C VAL A 394 2.78 -16.09 7.37
N ILE A 395 2.52 -15.98 6.08
CA ILE A 395 2.99 -14.90 5.23
C ILE A 395 1.96 -13.78 5.29
N LEU A 396 2.37 -12.57 5.66
CA LEU A 396 1.57 -11.35 5.47
C LEU A 396 2.02 -10.68 4.17
N LEU A 397 1.07 -10.24 3.38
CA LEU A 397 1.30 -9.66 2.06
C LEU A 397 1.16 -8.14 2.15
N PRO A 398 2.06 -7.32 1.59
CA PRO A 398 1.96 -5.86 1.63
C PRO A 398 0.75 -5.34 0.84
N ASP A 399 0.46 -4.05 0.96
CA ASP A 399 -0.72 -3.43 0.34
C ASP A 399 -0.70 -3.52 -1.19
N ASP A 400 0.46 -3.41 -1.79
CA ASP A 400 0.71 -3.44 -3.24
C ASP A 400 0.96 -4.84 -3.79
N TRP A 401 0.85 -5.90 -2.97
CA TRP A 401 1.08 -7.28 -3.40
C TRP A 401 0.31 -7.60 -4.68
N ASN A 402 1.05 -8.01 -5.70
CA ASN A 402 0.48 -8.50 -6.96
C ASN A 402 0.48 -10.03 -6.96
N GLY A 403 -0.69 -10.64 -7.12
CA GLY A 403 -0.84 -12.11 -7.17
C GLY A 403 -0.04 -12.81 -8.28
N GLY A 404 0.49 -12.06 -9.26
CA GLY A 404 1.39 -12.56 -10.29
C GLY A 404 2.84 -12.79 -9.83
N TYR A 405 3.26 -12.26 -8.68
CA TYR A 405 4.62 -12.47 -8.16
C TYR A 405 4.87 -13.90 -7.72
N PHE A 406 3.91 -14.50 -7.04
CA PHE A 406 3.95 -15.88 -6.61
C PHE A 406 2.54 -16.44 -6.42
N ASN A 407 2.30 -17.66 -6.87
CA ASN A 407 0.98 -18.30 -6.75
C ASN A 407 0.80 -18.91 -5.36
N LEU A 408 0.06 -18.22 -4.48
CA LEU A 408 -0.29 -18.69 -3.15
C LEU A 408 -1.66 -19.38 -3.17
N ASN A 409 -1.73 -20.58 -2.59
CA ASN A 409 -2.98 -21.30 -2.40
C ASN A 409 -3.71 -20.81 -1.16
N PHE A 410 -5.04 -20.76 -1.23
CA PHE A 410 -5.94 -20.44 -0.11
C PHE A 410 -5.57 -19.14 0.64
N PRO A 411 -5.37 -18.01 -0.07
CA PRO A 411 -5.15 -16.74 0.61
C PRO A 411 -6.37 -16.36 1.47
N ASN A 412 -6.14 -15.63 2.55
CA ASN A 412 -7.15 -15.19 3.52
C ASN A 412 -7.94 -16.35 4.17
N THR A 413 -7.42 -17.57 4.17
CA THR A 413 -8.08 -18.75 4.73
C THR A 413 -7.33 -19.22 5.98
N SER A 414 -8.01 -19.25 7.11
CA SER A 414 -7.42 -19.52 8.43
C SER A 414 -7.33 -21.01 8.79
N ASP A 415 -8.25 -21.83 8.31
CA ASP A 415 -8.45 -23.24 8.67
C ASP A 415 -7.80 -24.23 7.68
N VAL A 416 -6.72 -23.80 7.02
CA VAL A 416 -5.93 -24.64 6.12
C VAL A 416 -4.56 -24.96 6.72
N SER A 417 -3.97 -26.09 6.28
CA SER A 417 -2.66 -26.52 6.73
C SER A 417 -1.55 -25.60 6.20
N PHE A 418 -0.47 -25.44 6.96
CA PHE A 418 0.77 -24.77 6.48
C PHE A 418 1.35 -25.46 5.24
N ASN A 419 1.09 -26.75 5.06
CA ASN A 419 1.54 -27.50 3.88
C ASN A 419 0.81 -27.16 2.57
N CYS A 420 -0.20 -26.30 2.60
CA CYS A 420 -0.85 -25.82 1.39
C CYS A 420 0.06 -24.97 0.51
N ASN A 421 1.08 -24.32 1.12
CA ASN A 421 2.11 -23.56 0.43
C ASN A 421 3.48 -24.00 0.95
N ILE A 422 4.19 -24.82 0.17
CA ILE A 422 5.57 -25.25 0.50
C ILE A 422 6.50 -24.40 -0.36
N ILE A 423 7.31 -23.59 0.30
CA ILE A 423 8.17 -22.58 -0.31
C ILE A 423 9.62 -22.91 0.05
N THR A 424 10.47 -23.08 -0.95
CA THR A 424 11.91 -23.27 -0.71
C THR A 424 12.54 -21.96 -0.26
N LEU A 425 13.74 -22.00 0.32
CA LEU A 425 14.46 -20.79 0.74
C LEU A 425 14.80 -19.89 -0.45
N ASP A 426 15.12 -20.45 -1.62
CA ASP A 426 15.36 -19.68 -2.85
C ASP A 426 14.09 -18.97 -3.34
N GLN A 427 12.95 -19.65 -3.26
CA GLN A 427 11.66 -19.05 -3.58
C GLN A 427 11.29 -17.96 -2.57
N TRP A 428 11.57 -18.21 -1.28
CA TRP A 428 11.34 -17.23 -0.23
C TRP A 428 12.16 -15.95 -0.45
N ALA A 429 13.45 -16.10 -0.74
CA ALA A 429 14.31 -14.95 -1.05
C ALA A 429 13.77 -14.07 -2.21
N THR A 430 13.07 -14.70 -3.17
CA THR A 430 12.38 -13.96 -4.23
C THR A 430 11.11 -13.28 -3.73
N ILE A 431 10.29 -13.98 -2.94
CA ILE A 431 9.01 -13.46 -2.43
C ILE A 431 9.25 -12.31 -1.43
N GLU A 432 10.27 -12.44 -0.60
CA GLU A 432 10.66 -11.45 0.41
C GLU A 432 11.02 -10.09 -0.21
N GLN A 433 11.61 -10.07 -1.41
CA GLN A 433 11.93 -8.84 -2.14
C GLN A 433 10.69 -8.01 -2.53
N TYR A 434 9.51 -8.62 -2.50
CA TYR A 434 8.23 -7.93 -2.71
C TYR A 434 7.58 -7.47 -1.41
N GLY A 435 8.36 -7.28 -0.34
CA GLY A 435 7.88 -6.71 0.91
C GLY A 435 7.05 -7.65 1.79
N THR A 436 7.09 -8.97 1.56
CA THR A 436 6.32 -9.92 2.34
C THR A 436 6.92 -10.17 3.72
N VAL A 437 6.06 -10.33 4.72
CA VAL A 437 6.43 -10.63 6.10
C VAL A 437 6.11 -12.08 6.42
N PHE A 438 7.08 -12.83 6.97
CA PHE A 438 6.85 -14.17 7.48
C PHE A 438 6.85 -14.19 9.00
N LEU A 439 5.80 -14.73 9.58
CA LEU A 439 5.65 -14.96 11.01
C LEU A 439 5.83 -16.47 11.27
N PRO A 440 7.01 -16.94 11.73
CA PRO A 440 7.27 -18.36 12.00
C PRO A 440 6.50 -18.88 13.22
N THR A 441 6.25 -20.20 13.23
CA THR A 441 5.78 -20.92 14.43
C THR A 441 6.96 -21.11 15.40
N ALA A 442 7.20 -20.10 16.23
CA ALA A 442 8.25 -20.13 17.23
C ALA A 442 7.83 -20.79 18.56
N GLY A 443 6.60 -21.32 18.62
CA GLY A 443 6.04 -21.86 19.85
C GLY A 443 5.78 -20.78 20.91
N PHE A 444 5.76 -21.21 22.17
CA PHE A 444 5.65 -20.34 23.34
C PHE A 444 6.49 -20.88 24.51
N ARG A 445 6.84 -20.01 25.43
CA ARG A 445 7.53 -20.36 26.66
C ARG A 445 6.57 -20.31 27.86
N LEU A 446 6.62 -21.30 28.74
CA LEU A 446 5.96 -21.31 30.03
C LEU A 446 7.00 -21.62 31.12
N GLY A 447 7.26 -20.67 31.98
CA GLY A 447 8.40 -20.79 32.89
C GLY A 447 9.70 -20.81 32.12
N THR A 448 10.49 -21.87 32.32
CA THR A 448 11.75 -22.09 31.61
C THR A 448 11.63 -23.06 30.43
N GLU A 449 10.47 -23.66 30.22
CA GLU A 449 10.24 -24.63 29.15
C GLU A 449 9.64 -23.98 27.91
N VAL A 450 10.06 -24.39 26.70
CA VAL A 450 9.56 -23.95 25.41
C VAL A 450 8.74 -25.07 24.77
N PHE A 451 7.54 -24.72 24.29
CA PHE A 451 6.56 -25.66 23.76
C PHE A 451 6.21 -25.33 22.31
N ASN A 452 5.73 -26.34 21.57
CA ASN A 452 5.13 -26.23 20.24
C ASN A 452 6.03 -25.57 19.19
N THR A 453 7.33 -25.62 19.39
CA THR A 453 8.28 -25.40 18.31
C THR A 453 8.26 -26.61 17.40
N GLU A 454 8.28 -26.40 16.10
CA GLU A 454 8.19 -27.51 15.15
C GLU A 454 9.37 -28.45 15.26
N ILE A 455 9.08 -29.73 15.52
CA ILE A 455 9.93 -30.86 15.15
C ILE A 455 9.34 -31.43 13.87
N ILE A 456 10.14 -31.72 12.86
CA ILE A 456 9.70 -32.28 11.55
C ILE A 456 8.69 -33.41 11.77
N GLY A 457 7.44 -33.19 11.31
CA GLY A 457 6.33 -34.14 11.44
C GLY A 457 5.40 -33.94 12.62
N ASN A 458 5.60 -32.91 13.47
CA ASN A 458 4.65 -32.55 14.52
C ASN A 458 3.57 -31.59 13.97
N THR A 459 2.30 -31.97 14.12
CA THR A 459 1.14 -31.15 13.72
C THR A 459 0.79 -30.07 14.74
N GLU A 460 1.51 -29.95 15.84
CA GLU A 460 1.22 -29.05 16.96
C GLU A 460 2.01 -27.76 16.95
N SER A 461 2.75 -27.43 15.87
CA SER A 461 3.47 -26.17 15.80
C SER A 461 2.55 -24.96 15.88
N SER A 462 2.91 -23.98 16.68
CA SER A 462 2.14 -22.75 16.87
C SER A 462 2.99 -21.50 16.81
N GLY A 463 2.41 -20.41 16.37
CA GLY A 463 2.99 -19.08 16.43
C GLY A 463 2.18 -18.19 17.35
N HIS A 464 2.87 -17.45 18.21
CA HIS A 464 2.27 -16.50 19.14
C HIS A 464 3.07 -15.19 19.13
N TYR A 465 2.37 -14.08 18.92
CA TYR A 465 2.96 -12.75 18.83
C TYR A 465 2.21 -11.76 19.71
N TRP A 466 2.92 -11.10 20.61
CA TRP A 466 2.31 -10.11 21.47
C TRP A 466 1.74 -8.93 20.71
N ALA A 467 0.57 -8.45 21.14
CA ALA A 467 0.10 -7.10 20.89
C ALA A 467 0.45 -6.19 22.07
N SER A 468 0.53 -4.88 21.82
CA SER A 468 0.74 -3.91 22.91
C SER A 468 -0.49 -3.71 23.81
N SER A 469 -1.66 -4.22 23.41
CA SER A 469 -2.93 -4.04 24.09
C SER A 469 -3.09 -5.03 25.25
N ARG A 470 -3.48 -4.50 26.42
CA ARG A 470 -3.84 -5.30 27.60
C ARG A 470 -5.29 -5.77 27.53
N TYR A 471 -5.58 -6.94 28.05
CA TYR A 471 -6.94 -7.46 28.19
C TYR A 471 -7.45 -7.35 29.64
N SER A 472 -6.65 -7.79 30.60
CA SER A 472 -6.98 -7.79 32.02
C SER A 472 -5.72 -7.68 32.89
N GLU A 473 -5.87 -7.77 34.20
CA GLU A 473 -4.76 -7.77 35.15
C GLU A 473 -3.73 -8.87 34.85
N SER A 474 -4.18 -10.05 34.44
CA SER A 474 -3.34 -11.21 34.20
C SER A 474 -3.14 -11.59 32.73
N ARG A 475 -3.79 -10.89 31.77
CA ARG A 475 -3.80 -11.27 30.37
C ARG A 475 -3.61 -10.08 29.43
N ALA A 476 -2.99 -10.36 28.29
CA ALA A 476 -2.84 -9.42 27.18
C ALA A 476 -3.31 -10.05 25.86
N TYR A 477 -3.55 -9.21 24.88
CA TYR A 477 -3.87 -9.64 23.53
C TYR A 477 -2.63 -10.12 22.79
N CYS A 478 -2.83 -11.11 21.95
CA CYS A 478 -1.80 -11.65 21.07
C CYS A 478 -2.42 -12.15 19.75
N VAL A 479 -1.59 -12.27 18.74
CA VAL A 479 -1.90 -13.05 17.54
C VAL A 479 -1.50 -14.50 17.80
N SER A 480 -2.36 -15.45 17.51
CA SER A 480 -2.08 -16.88 17.63
C SER A 480 -2.49 -17.63 16.36
N PHE A 481 -1.66 -18.55 15.90
CA PHE A 481 -1.99 -19.39 14.75
C PHE A 481 -1.42 -20.81 14.91
N TYR A 482 -2.19 -21.75 14.36
CA TYR A 482 -1.97 -23.18 14.40
C TYR A 482 -2.27 -23.76 13.01
N ASP A 483 -2.04 -25.05 12.81
CA ASP A 483 -2.47 -25.72 11.57
C ASP A 483 -3.97 -25.56 11.29
N SER A 484 -4.78 -25.46 12.35
CA SER A 484 -6.25 -25.38 12.29
C SER A 484 -6.86 -23.99 12.41
N GLY A 485 -6.08 -22.92 12.51
CA GLY A 485 -6.65 -21.58 12.69
C GLY A 485 -5.64 -20.44 12.71
N PHE A 486 -6.15 -19.19 12.59
CA PHE A 486 -5.41 -17.95 12.69
C PHE A 486 -6.28 -16.90 13.41
N TYR A 487 -5.84 -16.44 14.58
CA TYR A 487 -6.61 -15.66 15.54
C TYR A 487 -5.87 -14.35 15.87
N PRO A 488 -6.21 -13.23 15.23
CA PRO A 488 -5.51 -11.95 15.41
C PRO A 488 -5.77 -11.27 16.77
N GLN A 489 -6.83 -11.67 17.47
CA GLN A 489 -7.21 -11.12 18.78
C GLN A 489 -7.33 -12.22 19.85
N SER A 490 -6.39 -13.15 19.86
CA SER A 490 -6.26 -14.13 20.93
C SER A 490 -5.87 -13.45 22.24
N ILE A 491 -6.09 -14.14 23.37
CA ILE A 491 -5.81 -13.62 24.70
C ILE A 491 -5.04 -14.68 25.47
N ASP A 492 -3.93 -14.27 26.11
CA ASP A 492 -3.14 -15.21 26.90
C ASP A 492 -2.54 -14.56 28.16
N PHE A 493 -2.00 -15.39 29.05
CA PHE A 493 -1.38 -14.94 30.30
C PHE A 493 -0.11 -14.14 30.03
N ILE A 494 0.06 -12.99 30.70
CA ILE A 494 1.20 -12.09 30.52
C ILE A 494 2.55 -12.69 30.90
N PHE A 495 2.56 -13.80 31.66
CA PHE A 495 3.78 -14.52 32.00
C PHE A 495 4.25 -15.51 30.91
N ASN A 496 3.41 -15.84 29.93
CA ASN A 496 3.83 -16.65 28.79
C ASN A 496 4.87 -15.88 27.97
N GLY A 497 5.85 -16.58 27.48
CA GLY A 497 6.83 -16.00 26.57
C GLY A 497 6.38 -16.17 25.13
N PHE A 498 6.18 -15.05 24.41
CA PHE A 498 5.79 -15.03 23.00
C PHE A 498 6.78 -14.22 22.17
N SER A 499 6.78 -14.47 20.87
CA SER A 499 7.52 -13.67 19.92
C SER A 499 7.04 -12.22 19.88
N VAL A 500 7.94 -11.33 19.50
CA VAL A 500 7.64 -9.92 19.25
C VAL A 500 8.06 -9.58 17.83
N ARG A 501 7.11 -9.05 17.06
CA ARG A 501 7.35 -8.49 15.72
C ARG A 501 7.02 -7.02 15.76
N LEU A 502 8.05 -6.20 15.66
CA LEU A 502 7.90 -4.75 15.76
C LEU A 502 7.55 -4.13 14.41
N VAL A 503 6.98 -2.93 14.47
CA VAL A 503 6.71 -2.08 13.32
C VAL A 503 7.30 -0.69 13.52
N GLN A 504 7.59 -0.01 12.42
CA GLN A 504 7.90 1.41 12.39
C GLN A 504 6.82 2.10 11.55
N ASP A 505 6.21 3.16 12.09
CA ASP A 505 5.20 3.93 11.37
C ASP A 505 5.84 4.61 10.16
N ALA A 506 5.17 4.54 9.01
CA ALA A 506 5.57 5.25 7.81
C ALA A 506 5.16 6.73 7.92
N HIS A 507 6.11 7.63 7.74
CA HIS A 507 5.94 9.08 7.82
C HIS A 507 6.13 9.74 6.48
#